data_fee1a9e9c15a742b968b8b16ced4742d
#
_entry.id   fee1a9e9c15a742b968b8b16ced4742d
#
_cell.length_a   1.000
_cell.length_b   1.000
_cell.length_c   1.000
_cell.angle_alpha   90.00
_cell.angle_beta   90.00
_cell.angle_gamma   90.00
#
_symmetry.space_group_name_H-M   'P 1'
#
loop_
_entity.id
_entity.type
_entity.pdbx_description
1 polymer ?
#
loop_
_entity_poly.entity_id
_entity_poly.type
_entity_poly.pdbx_seq_one_letter_code
_entity_poly.pdbx_strand_id
1 'polypeptide(L)'
;EKPGPEKAPSLLASLGGFVLTPDIFEELEKTKLGKGGELWLVDAIFKLSKKRPIYAKKIDGIYYDTGSKLGYLRANVELALTRPDLRADFRKYLKSLKI
;
A
#
# COMPACT_ATOMS: atom_id res chain seq x y z
N GLU A 1 4.15 -14.32 -2.81
CA GLU A 1 3.84 -12.88 -2.82
C GLU A 1 2.54 -12.57 -2.08
N LYS A 2 1.47 -13.25 -2.34
CA LYS A 2 0.19 -13.07 -1.63
C LYS A 2 -0.18 -14.36 -0.92
N PRO A 3 0.41 -14.63 0.26
CA PRO A 3 0.03 -15.81 1.03
C PRO A 3 -1.44 -15.69 1.41
N GLY A 4 -2.17 -16.81 1.37
CA GLY A 4 -3.52 -16.82 1.90
C GLY A 4 -3.53 -16.46 3.40
N PRO A 5 -4.69 -16.11 3.98
CA PRO A 5 -4.77 -15.66 5.37
C PRO A 5 -4.17 -16.66 6.37
N GLU A 6 -4.24 -17.94 6.06
CA GLU A 6 -3.66 -19.02 6.91
C GLU A 6 -2.13 -19.07 6.91
N LYS A 7 -1.49 -18.52 5.85
CA LYS A 7 -0.02 -18.52 5.69
C LYS A 7 0.60 -17.15 5.96
N ALA A 8 -0.22 -16.14 6.21
CA ALA A 8 0.27 -14.80 6.50
C ALA A 8 0.91 -14.76 7.89
N PRO A 9 2.17 -14.31 8.04
CA PRO A 9 2.85 -14.26 9.32
C PRO A 9 2.27 -13.20 10.27
N SER A 10 1.48 -12.28 9.75
CA SER A 10 0.79 -11.24 10.53
C SER A 10 -0.40 -10.67 9.76
N LEU A 11 -1.23 -9.88 10.43
CA LEU A 11 -2.33 -9.10 9.82
C LEU A 11 -1.86 -7.75 9.27
N LEU A 12 -0.56 -7.44 9.35
CA LEU A 12 0.00 -6.21 8.80
C LEU A 12 0.33 -6.43 7.33
N ALA A 13 -0.14 -5.52 6.47
CA ALA A 13 0.17 -5.51 5.06
C ALA A 13 1.12 -4.35 4.73
N SER A 14 2.07 -4.60 3.82
CA SER A 14 2.89 -3.52 3.26
C SER A 14 2.07 -2.73 2.26
N LEU A 15 2.02 -1.41 2.43
CA LEU A 15 1.31 -0.49 1.54
C LEU A 15 2.22 0.11 0.46
N GLY A 16 3.47 -0.33 0.40
CA GLY A 16 4.50 0.31 -0.40
C GLY A 16 5.14 1.49 0.34
N GLY A 17 5.98 2.26 -0.37
CA GLY A 17 6.73 3.35 0.26
C GLY A 17 7.88 2.84 1.14
N PHE A 18 9.03 2.54 0.49
CA PHE A 18 10.22 2.05 1.18
C PHE A 18 11.29 3.15 1.24
N VAL A 19 11.92 3.31 2.40
CA VAL A 19 13.18 4.03 2.55
C VAL A 19 14.27 2.98 2.66
N LEU A 20 15.09 2.86 1.64
CA LEU A 20 16.11 1.83 1.53
C LEU A 20 17.48 2.49 1.45
N THR A 21 18.47 1.84 2.03
CA THR A 21 19.86 2.24 1.93
C THR A 21 20.52 1.63 0.69
N PRO A 22 21.64 2.17 0.21
CA PRO A 22 22.27 1.75 -1.04
C PRO A 22 22.61 0.26 -1.14
N ASP A 23 22.82 -0.43 -0.03
CA ASP A 23 23.10 -1.87 0.03
C ASP A 23 21.95 -2.75 -0.53
N ILE A 24 20.76 -2.18 -0.72
CA ILE A 24 19.67 -2.87 -1.42
C ILE A 24 20.04 -3.23 -2.87
N PHE A 25 20.84 -2.41 -3.53
CA PHE A 25 21.25 -2.67 -4.91
C PHE A 25 22.12 -3.92 -5.02
N GLU A 26 23.01 -4.15 -4.06
CA GLU A 26 23.79 -5.40 -4.00
C GLU A 26 22.88 -6.64 -3.81
N GLU A 27 21.82 -6.50 -3.04
CA GLU A 27 20.86 -7.60 -2.86
C GLU A 27 20.00 -7.82 -4.10
N LEU A 28 19.64 -6.75 -4.81
CA LEU A 28 18.93 -6.85 -6.09
C LEU A 28 19.76 -7.57 -7.14
N GLU A 29 21.04 -7.24 -7.30
CA GLU A 29 21.95 -7.92 -8.23
C GLU A 29 22.06 -9.42 -7.98
N LYS A 30 22.01 -9.83 -6.69
CA LYS A 30 22.08 -11.24 -6.26
C LYS A 30 20.70 -11.91 -6.21
N THR A 31 19.62 -11.18 -6.52
CA THR A 31 18.27 -11.72 -6.45
C THR A 31 17.91 -12.39 -7.77
N LYS A 32 17.50 -13.65 -7.69
CA LYS A 32 16.99 -14.40 -8.84
C LYS A 32 15.62 -13.84 -9.26
N LEU A 33 15.34 -13.92 -10.55
CA LEU A 33 14.02 -13.57 -11.06
C LEU A 33 12.95 -14.47 -10.42
N GLY A 34 11.86 -13.85 -10.01
CA GLY A 34 10.72 -14.51 -9.41
C GLY A 34 9.74 -15.06 -10.45
N LYS A 35 8.54 -15.34 -10.02
CA LYS A 35 7.45 -15.81 -10.88
C LYS A 35 7.18 -14.79 -12.00
N GLY A 36 7.09 -15.25 -13.22
CA GLY A 36 6.90 -14.40 -14.40
C GLY A 36 8.18 -13.78 -14.97
N GLY A 37 9.36 -14.11 -14.41
CA GLY A 37 10.63 -13.56 -14.88
C GLY A 37 10.90 -12.13 -14.38
N GLU A 38 10.17 -11.67 -13.39
CA GLU A 38 10.31 -10.32 -12.82
C GLU A 38 11.27 -10.30 -11.62
N LEU A 39 12.03 -9.22 -11.49
CA LEU A 39 12.86 -8.95 -10.32
C LEU A 39 12.01 -8.29 -9.23
N TRP A 40 11.79 -8.99 -8.13
CA TRP A 40 10.94 -8.48 -7.06
C TRP A 40 11.75 -7.82 -5.95
N LEU A 41 11.47 -6.54 -5.72
CA LEU A 41 12.10 -5.75 -4.67
C LEU A 41 11.89 -6.38 -3.28
N VAL A 42 10.73 -6.97 -3.02
CA VAL A 42 10.44 -7.62 -1.73
C VAL A 42 11.36 -8.80 -1.42
N ASP A 43 11.85 -9.51 -2.44
CA ASP A 43 12.80 -10.60 -2.26
C ASP A 43 14.18 -10.08 -1.86
N ALA A 44 14.60 -8.96 -2.45
CA ALA A 44 15.84 -8.29 -2.07
C ALA A 44 15.75 -7.71 -0.64
N ILE A 45 14.62 -7.08 -0.29
CA ILE A 45 14.35 -6.59 1.07
C ILE A 45 14.39 -7.75 2.07
N PHE A 46 13.81 -8.90 1.74
CA PHE A 46 13.86 -10.09 2.59
C PHE A 46 15.29 -10.60 2.79
N LYS A 47 16.14 -10.59 1.76
CA LYS A 47 17.55 -10.94 1.89
C LYS A 47 18.29 -9.94 2.78
N LEU A 48 18.06 -8.64 2.57
CA LEU A 48 18.64 -7.58 3.38
C LEU A 48 18.26 -7.71 4.85
N SER A 49 17.01 -8.12 5.15
CA SER A 49 16.53 -8.34 6.52
C SER A 49 17.27 -9.45 7.29
N LYS A 50 17.94 -10.36 6.56
CA LYS A 50 18.79 -11.38 7.19
C LYS A 50 20.14 -10.83 7.64
N LYS A 51 20.56 -9.70 7.09
CA LYS A 51 21.85 -9.06 7.36
C LYS A 51 21.75 -7.96 8.41
N ARG A 52 20.59 -7.29 8.47
CA ARG A 52 20.37 -6.18 9.38
C ARG A 52 18.87 -5.98 9.66
N PRO A 53 18.51 -5.30 10.76
CA PRO A 53 17.13 -4.98 11.07
C PRO A 53 16.48 -4.10 9.97
N ILE A 54 15.26 -4.45 9.60
CA ILE A 54 14.37 -3.61 8.80
C ILE A 54 13.17 -3.25 9.66
N TYR A 55 12.86 -1.97 9.70
CA TYR A 55 11.80 -1.44 10.54
C TYR A 55 10.55 -1.19 9.71
N ALA A 56 9.39 -1.55 10.24
CA ALA A 56 8.10 -1.22 9.68
C ALA A 56 7.41 -0.17 10.56
N LYS A 57 6.94 0.90 9.95
CA LYS A 57 6.12 1.89 10.65
C LYS A 57 4.65 1.63 10.33
N LYS A 58 3.86 1.32 11.34
CA LYS A 58 2.40 1.33 11.21
C LYS A 58 1.94 2.76 10.95
N ILE A 59 1.23 2.96 9.83
CA ILE A 59 0.64 4.27 9.53
C ILE A 59 -0.64 4.46 10.37
N ASP A 60 -0.87 5.69 10.79
CA ASP A 60 -2.12 6.14 11.36
C ASP A 60 -2.92 6.85 10.27
N GLY A 61 -3.88 6.14 9.69
CA GLY A 61 -4.65 6.65 8.56
C GLY A 61 -5.51 5.59 7.90
N ILE A 62 -6.29 6.01 6.92
CA ILE A 62 -7.16 5.14 6.13
C ILE A 62 -6.44 4.76 4.84
N TYR A 63 -6.39 3.47 4.55
CA TYR A 63 -5.92 2.97 3.27
C TYR A 63 -7.08 2.85 2.28
N TYR A 64 -6.93 3.46 1.12
CA TYR A 64 -7.88 3.33 0.01
C TYR A 64 -7.25 2.52 -1.12
N ASP A 65 -7.85 1.38 -1.43
CA ASP A 65 -7.50 0.62 -2.63
C ASP A 65 -8.15 1.27 -3.86
N THR A 66 -7.43 2.22 -4.46
CA THR A 66 -7.89 2.92 -5.68
C THR A 66 -7.76 2.08 -6.95
N GLY A 67 -7.16 0.90 -6.87
CA GLY A 67 -7.12 -0.06 -7.97
C GLY A 67 -8.48 -0.74 -8.23
N SER A 68 -9.36 -0.77 -7.23
CA SER A 68 -10.74 -1.22 -7.39
C SER A 68 -11.67 -0.05 -7.72
N LYS A 69 -12.65 -0.28 -8.62
CA LYS A 69 -13.62 0.76 -9.02
C LYS A 69 -14.38 1.34 -7.81
N LEU A 70 -14.84 0.46 -6.92
CA LEU A 70 -15.56 0.88 -5.72
C LEU A 70 -14.64 1.60 -4.73
N GLY A 71 -13.40 1.11 -4.53
CA GLY A 71 -12.40 1.74 -3.66
C GLY A 71 -12.05 3.15 -4.15
N TYR A 72 -11.89 3.32 -5.46
CA TYR A 72 -11.67 4.64 -6.08
C TYR A 72 -12.83 5.62 -5.79
N LEU A 73 -14.08 5.19 -6.00
CA LEU A 73 -15.25 6.02 -5.73
C LEU A 73 -15.36 6.38 -4.25
N ARG A 74 -15.15 5.43 -3.34
CA ARG A 74 -15.13 5.69 -1.90
C ARG A 74 -14.06 6.71 -1.52
N ALA A 75 -12.84 6.54 -2.02
CA ALA A 75 -11.75 7.48 -1.75
C ALA A 75 -12.13 8.91 -2.19
N ASN A 76 -12.70 9.07 -3.39
CA ASN A 76 -13.13 10.38 -3.87
C ASN A 76 -14.18 11.02 -2.96
N VAL A 77 -15.20 10.27 -2.57
CA VAL A 77 -16.28 10.77 -1.69
C VAL A 77 -15.72 11.16 -0.32
N GLU A 78 -14.97 10.29 0.32
CA GLU A 78 -14.47 10.51 1.67
C GLU A 78 -13.45 11.65 1.71
N LEU A 79 -12.52 11.71 0.75
CA LEU A 79 -11.54 12.79 0.65
C LEU A 79 -12.19 14.13 0.33
N ALA A 80 -13.19 14.19 -0.55
CA ALA A 80 -13.94 15.40 -0.82
C ALA A 80 -14.65 15.96 0.42
N LEU A 81 -15.18 15.08 1.28
CA LEU A 81 -15.83 15.46 2.54
C LEU A 81 -14.85 15.94 3.63
N THR A 82 -13.56 15.63 3.51
CA THR A 82 -12.53 16.16 4.44
C THR A 82 -12.03 17.54 4.01
N ARG A 83 -12.17 17.91 2.74
CA ARG A 83 -11.66 19.17 2.20
C ARG A 83 -12.52 20.35 2.65
N PRO A 84 -11.94 21.40 3.27
CA PRO A 84 -12.72 22.56 3.75
C PRO A 84 -13.45 23.33 2.64
N ASP A 85 -12.85 23.39 1.45
CA ASP A 85 -13.37 24.10 0.28
C ASP A 85 -14.51 23.36 -0.46
N LEU A 86 -14.63 22.06 -0.27
CA LEU A 86 -15.60 21.22 -0.97
C LEU A 86 -16.69 20.65 -0.09
N ARG A 87 -16.37 20.34 1.16
CA ARG A 87 -17.21 19.51 2.04
C ARG A 87 -18.65 19.97 2.19
N ALA A 88 -18.89 21.29 2.22
CA ALA A 88 -20.22 21.84 2.46
C ALA A 88 -21.14 21.56 1.26
N ASP A 89 -20.72 21.97 0.09
CA ASP A 89 -21.51 21.84 -1.14
C ASP A 89 -21.61 20.39 -1.58
N PHE A 90 -20.52 19.64 -1.46
CA PHE A 90 -20.52 18.22 -1.80
C PHE A 90 -21.45 17.40 -0.88
N ARG A 91 -21.48 17.69 0.42
CA ARG A 91 -22.44 17.07 1.36
C ARG A 91 -23.88 17.40 0.99
N LYS A 92 -24.18 18.66 0.61
CA LYS A 92 -25.50 19.07 0.14
C LYS A 92 -25.89 18.30 -1.12
N TYR A 93 -24.98 18.19 -2.08
CA TYR A 93 -25.20 17.41 -3.30
C TYR A 93 -25.49 15.93 -2.97
N LEU A 94 -24.67 15.27 -2.15
CA LEU A 94 -24.89 13.86 -1.80
C LEU A 94 -26.25 13.64 -1.16
N LYS A 95 -26.73 14.55 -0.31
CA LYS A 95 -28.06 14.49 0.31
C LYS A 95 -29.20 14.69 -0.68
N SER A 96 -28.97 15.31 -1.81
CA SER A 96 -29.96 15.52 -2.87
C SER A 96 -30.13 14.32 -3.79
N LEU A 97 -29.19 13.37 -3.75
CA LEU A 97 -29.29 12.15 -4.54
C LEU A 97 -30.44 11.29 -4.01
N LYS A 98 -31.33 10.89 -4.92
CA LYS A 98 -32.37 9.88 -4.65
C LYS A 98 -31.73 8.50 -4.83
N ILE A 99 -31.29 7.88 -3.78
CA ILE A 99 -30.72 6.54 -3.73
C ILE A 99 -31.65 5.66 -2.93
#